data_bba0d99c065beb2679887e367d698ae4
#
_entry.id   bba0d99c065beb2679887e367d698ae4
#
_cell.length_a   1.000
_cell.length_b   1.000
_cell.length_c   1.000
_cell.angle_alpha   90.00
_cell.angle_beta   90.00
_cell.angle_gamma   90.00
#
_symmetry.space_group_name_H-M   'P 1'
#
loop_
_entity.id
_entity.type
_entity.pdbx_description
1 polymer ?
#
loop_
_entity_poly.entity_id
_entity_poly.type
_entity_poly.pdbx_seq_one_letter_code
_entity_poly.pdbx_strand_id
1 'polypeptide(L)'
;MREILITNDDGVHSEGLKTLASALGHLGNITIVAPMQEASAIGHALTLRRPLRIETIAPKTFGIDGTPTDCVNLAIAHIIRRKPDLIVSGINKGWNLGDDITYSGTVSGALEAALLGIPALAVSTQNYHRRNEYEFGPSATAAALVAELVLERGMPKFTFLNINVPFGPNKGFRVTVQAKRNHITVVDERIDPRKRPYYWIEEGENEWEPHDRSDYQAVRDGYISITPLQPDMTAHDALKYLEDLPLDAPAPAR
;
A
#
# COMPACT_ATOMS: atom_id res chain seq x y z
N MET A 1 15.70 -21.55 3.71
CA MET A 1 15.25 -20.86 2.50
C MET A 1 14.34 -19.72 2.95
N ARG A 2 14.52 -18.52 2.42
CA ARG A 2 13.72 -17.34 2.75
C ARG A 2 12.25 -17.57 2.37
N GLU A 3 11.32 -17.01 3.15
CA GLU A 3 9.88 -17.07 2.87
C GLU A 3 9.38 -15.65 2.56
N ILE A 4 8.78 -15.46 1.40
CA ILE A 4 8.25 -14.18 0.94
C ILE A 4 6.74 -14.32 0.78
N LEU A 5 5.99 -13.49 1.50
CA LEU A 5 4.54 -13.36 1.34
C LEU A 5 4.24 -12.24 0.33
N ILE A 6 3.37 -12.53 -0.62
CA ILE A 6 2.87 -11.54 -1.57
C ILE A 6 1.37 -11.36 -1.38
N THR A 7 0.93 -10.12 -1.34
CA THR A 7 -0.49 -9.71 -1.30
C THR A 7 -0.73 -8.52 -2.23
N ASN A 8 -1.97 -8.07 -2.36
CA ASN A 8 -2.38 -6.87 -3.08
C ASN A 8 -3.82 -6.49 -2.72
N ASP A 9 -4.37 -5.45 -3.35
CA ASP A 9 -5.80 -5.07 -3.30
C ASP A 9 -6.53 -5.24 -4.65
N ASP A 10 -5.80 -5.45 -5.76
CA ASP A 10 -6.38 -5.75 -7.08
C ASP A 10 -6.97 -7.18 -7.20
N GLY A 11 -6.74 -8.03 -6.20
CA GLY A 11 -7.24 -9.41 -6.14
C GLY A 11 -6.25 -10.48 -6.60
N VAL A 12 -6.50 -11.73 -6.16
CA VAL A 12 -5.60 -12.90 -6.33
C VAL A 12 -5.33 -13.26 -7.80
N HIS A 13 -6.20 -12.87 -8.71
CA HIS A 13 -6.07 -13.15 -10.14
C HIS A 13 -5.37 -12.05 -10.92
N SER A 14 -5.00 -10.91 -10.30
CA SER A 14 -4.42 -9.76 -10.97
C SER A 14 -3.09 -10.08 -11.65
N GLU A 15 -2.83 -9.42 -12.76
CA GLU A 15 -1.59 -9.58 -13.53
C GLU A 15 -0.38 -9.01 -12.76
N GLY A 16 -0.57 -7.87 -12.08
CA GLY A 16 0.47 -7.25 -11.26
C GLY A 16 0.99 -8.18 -10.17
N LEU A 17 0.09 -8.91 -9.49
CA LEU A 17 0.44 -9.90 -8.48
C LEU A 17 1.27 -11.06 -9.06
N LYS A 18 0.86 -11.59 -10.22
CA LYS A 18 1.56 -12.69 -10.89
C LYS A 18 2.94 -12.28 -11.38
N THR A 19 3.04 -11.07 -11.96
CA THR A 19 4.31 -10.51 -12.43
C THR A 19 5.28 -10.29 -11.27
N LEU A 20 4.79 -9.76 -10.15
CA LEU A 20 5.57 -9.61 -8.92
C LEU A 20 6.08 -10.95 -8.38
N ALA A 21 5.21 -11.95 -8.28
CA ALA A 21 5.56 -13.28 -7.79
C ALA A 21 6.65 -13.94 -8.68
N SER A 22 6.54 -13.81 -9.99
CA SER A 22 7.54 -14.30 -10.94
C SER A 22 8.90 -13.62 -10.73
N ALA A 23 8.92 -12.31 -10.56
CA ALA A 23 10.16 -11.54 -10.39
C ALA A 23 10.86 -11.84 -9.05
N LEU A 24 10.11 -12.13 -7.98
CA LEU A 24 10.65 -12.43 -6.66
C LEU A 24 11.03 -13.91 -6.47
N GLY A 25 10.66 -14.79 -7.39
CA GLY A 25 10.81 -16.24 -7.25
C GLY A 25 12.26 -16.72 -7.04
N HIS A 26 13.26 -15.98 -7.49
CA HIS A 26 14.67 -16.30 -7.29
C HIS A 26 15.19 -15.96 -5.89
N LEU A 27 14.47 -15.12 -5.13
CA LEU A 27 14.87 -14.68 -3.78
C LEU A 27 14.46 -15.65 -2.67
N GLY A 28 13.46 -16.51 -2.91
CA GLY A 28 12.98 -17.45 -1.89
C GLY A 28 11.71 -18.20 -2.27
N ASN A 29 11.11 -18.83 -1.28
CA ASN A 29 9.78 -19.43 -1.40
C ASN A 29 8.71 -18.35 -1.46
N ILE A 30 7.88 -18.37 -2.48
CA ILE A 30 6.77 -17.44 -2.63
C ILE A 30 5.48 -18.09 -2.11
N THR A 31 4.79 -17.40 -1.22
CA THR A 31 3.41 -17.69 -0.85
C THR A 31 2.55 -16.47 -1.20
N ILE A 32 1.47 -16.67 -1.94
CA ILE A 32 0.53 -15.62 -2.33
C ILE A 32 -0.72 -15.77 -1.48
N VAL A 33 -1.12 -14.70 -0.80
CA VAL A 33 -2.39 -14.60 -0.09
C VAL A 33 -2.99 -13.23 -0.37
N ALA A 34 -4.07 -13.18 -1.13
CA ALA A 34 -4.64 -11.92 -1.62
C ALA A 34 -6.18 -11.96 -1.60
N PRO A 35 -6.85 -10.81 -1.64
CA PRO A 35 -8.31 -10.75 -1.73
C PRO A 35 -8.84 -11.52 -2.94
N MET A 36 -10.01 -12.17 -2.79
CA MET A 36 -10.71 -12.82 -3.92
C MET A 36 -11.19 -11.81 -4.95
N GLN A 37 -11.54 -10.61 -4.52
CA GLN A 37 -12.05 -9.53 -5.35
C GLN A 37 -11.23 -8.27 -5.09
N GLU A 38 -11.31 -7.32 -6.03
CA GLU A 38 -10.71 -6.00 -5.87
C GLU A 38 -11.25 -5.30 -4.61
N ALA A 39 -10.35 -4.73 -3.82
CA ALA A 39 -10.61 -4.05 -2.55
C ALA A 39 -9.99 -2.62 -2.56
N SER A 40 -10.23 -1.87 -3.65
CA SER A 40 -9.70 -0.53 -3.84
C SER A 40 -10.27 0.45 -2.80
N ALA A 41 -9.45 1.43 -2.40
CA ALA A 41 -9.79 2.48 -1.43
C ALA A 41 -10.34 1.96 -0.08
N ILE A 42 -9.95 0.76 0.33
CA ILE A 42 -10.40 0.15 1.59
C ILE A 42 -9.60 0.64 2.80
N GLY A 43 -8.45 1.28 2.58
CA GLY A 43 -7.54 1.67 3.64
C GLY A 43 -7.06 0.49 4.49
N HIS A 44 -6.64 0.76 5.73
CA HIS A 44 -6.16 -0.26 6.67
C HIS A 44 -7.30 -0.90 7.46
N ALA A 45 -8.26 -1.51 6.75
CA ALA A 45 -9.44 -2.13 7.37
C ALA A 45 -9.19 -3.60 7.74
N LEU A 46 -9.59 -3.99 8.96
CA LEU A 46 -9.56 -5.37 9.47
C LEU A 46 -10.99 -5.89 9.64
N THR A 47 -11.27 -7.09 9.12
CA THR A 47 -12.59 -7.70 9.19
C THR A 47 -12.79 -8.47 10.50
N LEU A 48 -13.49 -7.85 11.48
CA LEU A 48 -13.73 -8.42 12.80
C LEU A 48 -15.18 -8.89 13.03
N ARG A 49 -16.14 -8.51 12.17
CA ARG A 49 -17.58 -8.72 12.42
C ARG A 49 -18.21 -9.85 11.61
N ARG A 50 -17.43 -10.55 10.80
CA ARG A 50 -17.86 -11.73 10.05
C ARG A 50 -16.71 -12.73 9.93
N PRO A 51 -17.00 -14.03 9.74
CA PRO A 51 -15.95 -14.99 9.41
C PRO A 51 -15.34 -14.71 8.05
N LEU A 52 -14.05 -15.04 7.90
CA LEU A 52 -13.32 -15.02 6.65
C LEU A 52 -13.15 -16.45 6.11
N ARG A 53 -13.14 -16.59 4.79
CA ARG A 53 -12.93 -17.87 4.11
C ARG A 53 -11.62 -17.82 3.32
N ILE A 54 -10.93 -18.95 3.32
CA ILE A 54 -9.71 -19.18 2.55
C ILE A 54 -10.04 -20.13 1.42
N GLU A 55 -9.75 -19.76 0.19
CA GLU A 55 -9.85 -20.60 -0.98
C GLU A 55 -8.45 -20.89 -1.54
N THR A 56 -8.14 -22.16 -1.80
CA THR A 56 -6.88 -22.54 -2.45
C THR A 56 -7.06 -22.43 -3.96
N ILE A 57 -6.37 -21.46 -4.55
CA ILE A 57 -6.43 -21.17 -5.99
C ILE A 57 -5.42 -22.04 -6.75
N ALA A 58 -4.22 -22.19 -6.21
CA ALA A 58 -3.13 -23.00 -6.74
C ALA A 58 -2.15 -23.37 -5.61
N PRO A 59 -1.15 -24.22 -5.84
CA PRO A 59 -0.10 -24.47 -4.86
C PRO A 59 0.51 -23.17 -4.34
N LYS A 60 0.48 -22.95 -3.01
CA LYS A 60 0.94 -21.72 -2.34
C LYS A 60 0.23 -20.42 -2.77
N THR A 61 -0.95 -20.51 -3.35
CA THR A 61 -1.76 -19.35 -3.75
C THR A 61 -3.15 -19.47 -3.17
N PHE A 62 -3.53 -18.50 -2.35
CA PHE A 62 -4.76 -18.49 -1.58
C PHE A 62 -5.52 -17.19 -1.78
N GLY A 63 -6.82 -17.30 -1.99
CA GLY A 63 -7.76 -16.18 -2.03
C GLY A 63 -8.50 -16.03 -0.70
N ILE A 64 -8.69 -14.81 -0.24
CA ILE A 64 -9.44 -14.49 0.99
C ILE A 64 -10.63 -13.58 0.62
N ASP A 65 -11.80 -13.84 1.21
CA ASP A 65 -12.97 -12.95 1.10
C ASP A 65 -12.87 -11.74 2.04
N GLY A 66 -11.68 -11.11 2.08
CA GLY A 66 -11.31 -10.04 3.00
C GLY A 66 -10.45 -8.96 2.35
N THR A 67 -9.83 -8.15 3.19
CA THR A 67 -8.93 -7.06 2.82
C THR A 67 -7.48 -7.54 2.69
N PRO A 68 -6.55 -6.72 2.14
CA PRO A 68 -5.12 -7.02 2.18
C PRO A 68 -4.58 -7.21 3.61
N THR A 69 -5.07 -6.42 4.57
CA THR A 69 -4.78 -6.55 6.00
C THR A 69 -5.19 -7.93 6.53
N ASP A 70 -6.40 -8.40 6.20
CA ASP A 70 -6.88 -9.74 6.57
C ASP A 70 -6.00 -10.83 5.96
N CYS A 71 -5.58 -10.64 4.69
CA CYS A 71 -4.72 -11.58 3.98
C CYS A 71 -3.38 -11.76 4.68
N VAL A 72 -2.73 -10.66 5.10
CA VAL A 72 -1.46 -10.69 5.83
C VAL A 72 -1.63 -11.44 7.16
N ASN A 73 -2.66 -11.11 7.93
CA ASN A 73 -2.91 -11.76 9.22
C ASN A 73 -3.19 -13.25 9.09
N LEU A 74 -4.07 -13.67 8.17
CA LEU A 74 -4.39 -15.08 7.96
C LEU A 74 -3.20 -15.85 7.36
N ALA A 75 -2.41 -15.22 6.50
CA ALA A 75 -1.20 -15.83 5.98
C ALA A 75 -0.23 -16.21 7.10
N ILE A 76 0.05 -15.30 8.02
CA ILE A 76 1.01 -15.51 9.09
C ILE A 76 0.46 -16.48 10.14
N ALA A 77 -0.79 -16.25 10.58
CA ALA A 77 -1.36 -17.01 11.70
C ALA A 77 -1.80 -18.43 11.32
N HIS A 78 -2.22 -18.67 10.09
CA HIS A 78 -2.86 -19.92 9.70
C HIS A 78 -2.19 -20.64 8.53
N ILE A 79 -1.82 -19.94 7.44
CA ILE A 79 -1.32 -20.56 6.20
C ILE A 79 0.16 -20.91 6.34
N ILE A 80 1.02 -19.92 6.57
CA ILE A 80 2.48 -20.08 6.68
C ILE A 80 2.86 -20.55 8.09
N ARG A 81 2.12 -20.09 9.12
CA ARG A 81 2.31 -20.39 10.55
C ARG A 81 3.68 -19.99 11.09
N ARG A 82 4.29 -18.99 10.49
CA ARG A 82 5.55 -18.35 10.91
C ARG A 82 5.62 -16.95 10.30
N LYS A 83 6.49 -16.10 10.81
CA LYS A 83 6.77 -14.81 10.18
C LYS A 83 7.55 -15.04 8.88
N PRO A 84 7.09 -14.50 7.74
CA PRO A 84 7.91 -14.46 6.53
C PRO A 84 9.10 -13.51 6.72
N ASP A 85 10.12 -13.67 5.88
CA ASP A 85 11.31 -12.83 5.90
C ASP A 85 11.05 -11.47 5.24
N LEU A 86 10.05 -11.41 4.34
CA LEU A 86 9.62 -10.20 3.64
C LEU A 86 8.14 -10.31 3.25
N ILE A 87 7.43 -9.21 3.28
CA ILE A 87 6.09 -9.07 2.69
C ILE A 87 6.14 -8.03 1.58
N VAL A 88 5.59 -8.36 0.41
CA VAL A 88 5.47 -7.42 -0.70
C VAL A 88 4.02 -7.31 -1.11
N SER A 89 3.47 -6.10 -1.05
CA SER A 89 2.10 -5.78 -1.45
C SER A 89 2.11 -5.07 -2.81
N GLY A 90 1.39 -5.60 -3.78
CA GLY A 90 1.30 -5.05 -5.13
C GLY A 90 1.32 -6.11 -6.25
N ILE A 91 1.53 -5.70 -7.51
CA ILE A 91 1.78 -4.34 -7.99
C ILE A 91 0.45 -3.67 -8.27
N ASN A 92 0.23 -2.54 -7.62
CA ASN A 92 -1.00 -1.77 -7.76
C ASN A 92 -1.10 -1.09 -9.12
N LYS A 93 -2.32 -1.02 -9.64
CA LYS A 93 -2.69 -0.23 -10.82
C LYS A 93 -2.92 1.22 -10.42
N GLY A 94 -1.97 2.08 -10.69
CA GLY A 94 -1.97 3.47 -10.27
C GLY A 94 -1.01 3.73 -9.11
N TRP A 95 -0.50 4.95 -9.05
CA TRP A 95 0.38 5.37 -7.97
C TRP A 95 -0.33 5.51 -6.64
N ASN A 96 0.41 5.29 -5.56
CA ASN A 96 0.02 5.62 -4.20
C ASN A 96 1.01 6.68 -3.69
N LEU A 97 0.69 7.95 -3.87
CA LEU A 97 1.56 9.10 -3.58
C LEU A 97 0.95 10.00 -2.51
N GLY A 98 1.82 10.65 -1.74
CA GLY A 98 1.38 11.61 -0.75
C GLY A 98 0.31 11.04 0.18
N ASP A 99 -0.76 11.81 0.40
CA ASP A 99 -1.84 11.44 1.33
C ASP A 99 -2.71 10.27 0.85
N ASP A 100 -2.65 9.89 -0.44
CA ASP A 100 -3.40 8.74 -0.99
C ASP A 100 -3.00 7.42 -0.33
N ILE A 101 -1.80 7.34 0.24
CA ILE A 101 -1.35 6.18 1.01
C ILE A 101 -2.33 5.79 2.12
N THR A 102 -3.07 6.74 2.68
CA THR A 102 -4.02 6.51 3.77
C THR A 102 -5.26 5.73 3.35
N TYR A 103 -5.61 5.78 2.06
CA TYR A 103 -6.74 5.06 1.48
C TYR A 103 -6.33 3.77 0.77
N SER A 104 -5.04 3.59 0.49
CA SER A 104 -4.53 2.48 -0.32
C SER A 104 -4.58 1.14 0.40
N GLY A 105 -5.22 0.15 -0.20
CA GLY A 105 -5.16 -1.24 0.24
C GLY A 105 -3.78 -1.87 0.03
N THR A 106 -3.08 -1.51 -1.05
CA THR A 106 -1.70 -1.95 -1.31
C THR A 106 -0.75 -1.48 -0.22
N VAL A 107 -0.81 -0.18 0.13
CA VAL A 107 0.02 0.37 1.23
C VAL A 107 -0.36 -0.27 2.56
N SER A 108 -1.64 -0.55 2.77
CA SER A 108 -2.15 -1.16 4.01
C SER A 108 -1.64 -2.58 4.24
N GLY A 109 -1.45 -3.38 3.18
CA GLY A 109 -0.82 -4.68 3.31
C GLY A 109 0.63 -4.60 3.81
N ALA A 110 1.40 -3.61 3.34
CA ALA A 110 2.75 -3.38 3.82
C ALA A 110 2.79 -2.73 5.22
N LEU A 111 1.84 -1.85 5.53
CA LEU A 111 1.66 -1.25 6.85
C LEU A 111 1.37 -2.32 7.91
N GLU A 112 0.48 -3.27 7.62
CA GLU A 112 0.18 -4.39 8.52
C GLU A 112 1.43 -5.24 8.79
N ALA A 113 2.22 -5.53 7.77
CA ALA A 113 3.48 -6.22 7.92
C ALA A 113 4.44 -5.48 8.86
N ALA A 114 4.57 -4.15 8.70
CA ALA A 114 5.41 -3.32 9.55
C ALA A 114 4.95 -3.32 11.00
N LEU A 115 3.63 -3.26 11.26
CA LEU A 115 3.04 -3.41 12.60
C LEU A 115 3.41 -4.75 13.25
N LEU A 116 3.45 -5.82 12.46
CA LEU A 116 3.86 -7.15 12.90
C LEU A 116 5.38 -7.31 13.03
N GLY A 117 6.14 -6.25 12.74
CA GLY A 117 7.61 -6.23 12.82
C GLY A 117 8.29 -7.02 11.71
N ILE A 118 7.66 -7.09 10.52
CA ILE A 118 8.18 -7.77 9.34
C ILE A 118 8.55 -6.72 8.29
N PRO A 119 9.76 -6.80 7.69
CA PRO A 119 10.11 -5.93 6.57
C PRO A 119 9.08 -5.99 5.45
N ALA A 120 8.71 -4.84 4.87
CA ALA A 120 7.69 -4.85 3.82
C ALA A 120 7.90 -3.77 2.75
N LEU A 121 7.36 -4.07 1.55
CA LEU A 121 7.32 -3.18 0.40
C LEU A 121 5.87 -3.04 -0.08
N ALA A 122 5.44 -1.82 -0.37
CA ALA A 122 4.27 -1.52 -1.18
C ALA A 122 4.75 -1.06 -2.57
N VAL A 123 4.19 -1.63 -3.63
CA VAL A 123 4.69 -1.40 -5.00
C VAL A 123 3.53 -1.00 -5.91
N SER A 124 3.70 0.12 -6.59
CA SER A 124 2.68 0.70 -7.46
C SER A 124 3.27 1.13 -8.81
N THR A 125 2.49 1.01 -9.89
CA THR A 125 2.89 1.41 -11.24
C THR A 125 1.97 2.49 -11.79
N GLN A 126 2.49 3.32 -12.66
CA GLN A 126 1.68 4.32 -13.35
C GLN A 126 0.80 3.69 -14.44
N ASN A 127 -0.39 4.26 -14.63
CA ASN A 127 -1.22 4.02 -15.80
C ASN A 127 -0.72 4.85 -17.00
N TYR A 128 -0.67 4.24 -18.18
CA TYR A 128 -0.34 4.95 -19.40
C TYR A 128 -1.54 5.78 -19.89
N HIS A 129 -1.44 7.12 -19.73
CA HIS A 129 -2.30 8.13 -20.36
C HIS A 129 -3.78 7.75 -20.56
N ARG A 130 -4.51 7.37 -19.50
CA ARG A 130 -5.96 7.10 -19.54
C ARG A 130 -6.40 5.90 -20.41
N ARG A 131 -5.49 5.00 -20.83
CA ARG A 131 -5.82 3.83 -21.66
C ARG A 131 -6.06 2.54 -20.88
N ASN A 132 -5.99 2.55 -19.54
CA ASN A 132 -6.00 1.35 -18.69
C ASN A 132 -4.93 0.31 -19.08
N GLU A 133 -3.83 0.77 -19.64
CA GLU A 133 -2.66 -0.05 -19.96
C GLU A 133 -1.61 0.10 -18.87
N TYR A 134 -1.14 -1.02 -18.33
CA TYR A 134 -0.14 -1.05 -17.26
C TYR A 134 1.04 -1.90 -17.68
N GLU A 135 2.24 -1.41 -17.44
CA GLU A 135 3.48 -2.18 -17.56
C GLU A 135 3.97 -2.60 -16.19
N PHE A 136 3.71 -3.84 -15.79
CA PHE A 136 4.13 -4.34 -14.48
C PHE A 136 5.61 -4.76 -14.44
N GLY A 137 6.23 -5.07 -15.58
CA GLY A 137 7.61 -5.54 -15.67
C GLY A 137 8.64 -4.63 -15.00
N PRO A 138 8.69 -3.32 -15.35
CA PRO A 138 9.60 -2.38 -14.70
C PRO A 138 9.41 -2.28 -13.18
N SER A 139 8.15 -2.29 -12.72
CA SER A 139 7.82 -2.25 -11.29
C SER A 139 8.20 -3.53 -10.57
N ALA A 140 8.04 -4.69 -11.21
CA ALA A 140 8.47 -5.98 -10.67
C ALA A 140 10.00 -6.07 -10.56
N THR A 141 10.73 -5.55 -11.56
CA THR A 141 12.20 -5.47 -11.53
C THR A 141 12.69 -4.55 -10.41
N ALA A 142 12.06 -3.38 -10.25
CA ALA A 142 12.38 -2.45 -9.17
C ALA A 142 12.10 -3.08 -7.79
N ALA A 143 10.96 -3.76 -7.65
CA ALA A 143 10.60 -4.46 -6.42
C ALA A 143 11.58 -5.58 -6.08
N ALA A 144 12.02 -6.38 -7.07
CA ALA A 144 12.99 -7.46 -6.86
C ALA A 144 14.35 -6.93 -6.38
N LEU A 145 14.86 -5.86 -6.99
CA LEU A 145 16.11 -5.23 -6.57
C LEU A 145 16.03 -4.73 -5.12
N VAL A 146 14.95 -4.03 -4.77
CA VAL A 146 14.79 -3.50 -3.41
C VAL A 146 14.55 -4.63 -2.41
N ALA A 147 13.79 -5.66 -2.78
CA ALA A 147 13.56 -6.85 -1.96
C ALA A 147 14.87 -7.57 -1.62
N GLU A 148 15.75 -7.75 -2.61
CA GLU A 148 17.07 -8.36 -2.41
C GLU A 148 17.90 -7.56 -1.40
N LEU A 149 17.99 -6.23 -1.59
CA LEU A 149 18.71 -5.35 -0.68
C LEU A 149 18.16 -5.37 0.75
N VAL A 150 16.83 -5.38 0.90
CA VAL A 150 16.18 -5.47 2.21
C VAL A 150 16.45 -6.82 2.89
N LEU A 151 16.40 -7.92 2.13
CA LEU A 151 16.68 -9.26 2.63
C LEU A 151 18.15 -9.47 3.03
N GLU A 152 19.08 -8.74 2.39
CA GLU A 152 20.52 -8.82 2.71
C GLU A 152 20.93 -7.91 3.86
N ARG A 153 20.43 -6.66 3.87
CA ARG A 153 20.89 -5.61 4.81
C ARG A 153 19.97 -5.40 5.99
N GLY A 154 18.73 -5.92 5.91
CA GLY A 154 17.67 -5.60 6.86
C GLY A 154 17.08 -4.21 6.63
N MET A 155 16.14 -3.84 7.49
CA MET A 155 15.46 -2.55 7.49
C MET A 155 15.19 -2.11 8.94
N PRO A 156 15.09 -0.81 9.25
CA PRO A 156 14.68 -0.35 10.57
C PRO A 156 13.34 -0.97 10.97
N LYS A 157 13.20 -1.31 12.25
CA LYS A 157 11.96 -1.92 12.77
C LYS A 157 10.77 -0.99 12.53
N PHE A 158 9.61 -1.58 12.29
CA PHE A 158 8.35 -0.86 12.05
C PHE A 158 8.40 0.11 10.86
N THR A 159 9.31 -0.13 9.91
CA THR A 159 9.40 0.63 8.66
C THR A 159 8.98 -0.26 7.50
N PHE A 160 8.31 0.32 6.52
CA PHE A 160 8.07 -0.27 5.22
C PHE A 160 8.40 0.74 4.12
N LEU A 161 8.62 0.26 2.90
CA LEU A 161 8.97 1.12 1.77
C LEU A 161 7.77 1.20 0.80
N ASN A 162 7.37 2.44 0.47
CA ASN A 162 6.39 2.70 -0.57
C ASN A 162 7.15 3.04 -1.87
N ILE A 163 6.98 2.21 -2.89
CA ILE A 163 7.70 2.28 -4.17
C ILE A 163 6.71 2.61 -5.27
N ASN A 164 6.93 3.73 -5.96
CA ASN A 164 6.11 4.13 -7.09
C ASN A 164 6.97 4.25 -8.35
N VAL A 165 6.59 3.54 -9.41
CA VAL A 165 7.36 3.43 -10.65
C VAL A 165 6.66 4.22 -11.75
N PRO A 166 7.35 5.18 -12.41
CA PRO A 166 6.80 5.91 -13.54
C PRO A 166 6.65 5.00 -14.76
N PHE A 167 5.76 5.36 -15.66
CA PHE A 167 5.61 4.69 -16.95
C PHE A 167 6.81 4.96 -17.87
N GLY A 168 7.22 3.93 -18.62
CA GLY A 168 8.30 4.03 -19.61
C GLY A 168 9.70 4.03 -18.98
N PRO A 169 10.71 4.53 -19.73
CA PRO A 169 12.08 4.59 -19.24
C PRO A 169 12.24 5.45 -18.00
N ASN A 170 12.86 4.91 -16.96
CA ASN A 170 13.11 5.65 -15.72
C ASN A 170 14.58 6.04 -15.58
N LYS A 171 14.84 7.05 -14.74
CA LYS A 171 16.17 7.61 -14.45
C LYS A 171 16.85 6.97 -13.23
N GLY A 172 16.34 5.84 -12.74
CA GLY A 172 16.80 5.20 -11.52
C GLY A 172 15.97 5.58 -10.29
N PHE A 173 16.49 5.31 -9.11
CA PHE A 173 15.78 5.48 -7.84
C PHE A 173 16.06 6.83 -7.19
N ARG A 174 15.06 7.35 -6.47
CA ARG A 174 15.19 8.54 -5.62
C ARG A 174 14.54 8.25 -4.25
N VAL A 175 15.28 8.47 -3.17
CA VAL A 175 14.72 8.42 -1.81
C VAL A 175 13.90 9.69 -1.59
N THR A 176 12.66 9.52 -1.17
CA THR A 176 11.64 10.57 -1.16
C THR A 176 10.96 10.70 0.21
N VAL A 177 10.23 11.77 0.38
CA VAL A 177 9.27 11.99 1.46
C VAL A 177 7.87 12.01 0.88
N GLN A 178 6.88 11.76 1.74
CA GLN A 178 5.47 11.84 1.37
C GLN A 178 5.13 13.25 0.90
N ALA A 179 4.54 13.36 -0.28
CA ALA A 179 4.01 14.62 -0.80
C ALA A 179 2.78 15.07 -0.03
N LYS A 180 2.48 16.37 -0.12
CA LYS A 180 1.23 16.95 0.36
C LYS A 180 0.45 17.54 -0.78
N ARG A 181 -0.86 17.44 -0.71
CA ARG A 181 -1.76 18.07 -1.68
C ARG A 181 -2.98 18.67 -1.00
N ASN A 182 -3.57 19.67 -1.65
CA ASN A 182 -4.90 20.13 -1.28
C ASN A 182 -5.92 19.08 -1.72
N HIS A 183 -6.63 18.49 -0.77
CA HIS A 183 -7.73 17.58 -1.08
C HIS A 183 -8.98 18.39 -1.41
N ILE A 184 -9.35 18.41 -2.70
CA ILE A 184 -10.62 18.99 -3.14
C ILE A 184 -11.58 17.83 -3.42
N THR A 185 -12.55 17.66 -2.53
CA THR A 185 -13.63 16.69 -2.73
C THR A 185 -14.71 17.32 -3.59
N VAL A 186 -15.00 16.70 -4.71
CA VAL A 186 -16.16 17.03 -5.55
C VAL A 186 -17.24 15.97 -5.35
N VAL A 187 -18.46 16.42 -5.14
CA VAL A 187 -19.63 15.53 -5.05
C VAL A 187 -20.48 15.73 -6.30
N ASP A 188 -20.60 14.68 -7.11
CA ASP A 188 -21.50 14.65 -8.26
C ASP A 188 -22.83 14.01 -7.83
N GLU A 189 -23.91 14.81 -7.83
CA GLU A 189 -25.25 14.35 -7.52
C GLU A 189 -25.96 13.94 -8.80
N ARG A 190 -26.51 12.72 -8.80
CA ARG A 190 -27.32 12.16 -9.90
C ARG A 190 -28.63 11.62 -9.38
N ILE A 191 -29.56 11.36 -10.28
CA ILE A 191 -30.90 10.82 -9.97
C ILE A 191 -31.05 9.45 -10.63
N ASP A 192 -31.43 8.44 -9.86
CA ASP A 192 -31.70 7.10 -10.37
C ASP A 192 -33.04 7.02 -11.18
N PRO A 193 -33.30 5.94 -11.94
CA PRO A 193 -34.57 5.79 -12.69
C PRO A 193 -35.81 5.81 -11.81
N ARG A 194 -35.68 5.61 -10.49
CA ARG A 194 -36.77 5.69 -9.49
C ARG A 194 -36.88 7.07 -8.83
N LYS A 195 -36.19 8.07 -9.41
CA LYS A 195 -36.14 9.46 -8.91
C LYS A 195 -35.56 9.65 -7.51
N ARG A 196 -34.64 8.78 -7.09
CA ARG A 196 -33.91 8.93 -5.83
C ARG A 196 -32.53 9.48 -6.11
N PRO A 197 -32.05 10.51 -5.36
CA PRO A 197 -30.70 11.02 -5.51
C PRO A 197 -29.66 9.97 -5.08
N TYR A 198 -28.51 9.94 -5.75
CA TYR A 198 -27.32 9.24 -5.38
C TYR A 198 -26.10 10.10 -5.69
N TYR A 199 -24.99 9.85 -5.02
CA TYR A 199 -23.85 10.74 -5.01
C TYR A 199 -22.59 9.96 -5.33
N TRP A 200 -21.73 10.54 -6.17
CA TRP A 200 -20.36 10.11 -6.37
C TRP A 200 -19.43 11.08 -5.67
N ILE A 201 -18.45 10.53 -4.94
CA ILE A 201 -17.31 11.30 -4.43
C ILE A 201 -16.22 11.21 -5.48
N GLU A 202 -15.83 12.33 -6.03
CA GLU A 202 -14.78 12.43 -7.04
C GLU A 202 -13.64 13.29 -6.50
N GLU A 203 -12.44 13.04 -7.00
CA GLU A 203 -11.31 13.92 -6.74
C GLU A 203 -11.43 15.14 -7.67
N GLY A 204 -11.41 16.33 -7.08
CA GLY A 204 -11.32 17.58 -7.82
C GLY A 204 -9.91 17.82 -8.40
N GLU A 205 -9.69 18.97 -8.98
CA GLU A 205 -8.35 19.40 -9.39
C GLU A 205 -7.46 19.56 -8.16
N ASN A 206 -6.54 18.62 -7.98
CA ASN A 206 -5.63 18.61 -6.84
C ASN A 206 -4.37 19.41 -7.18
N GLU A 207 -4.03 20.34 -6.31
CA GLU A 207 -2.74 21.04 -6.33
C GLU A 207 -1.79 20.36 -5.33
N TRP A 208 -0.64 19.94 -5.83
CA TRP A 208 0.43 19.38 -5.01
C TRP A 208 1.31 20.49 -4.46
N GLU A 209 1.62 20.43 -3.18
CA GLU A 209 2.58 21.36 -2.59
C GLU A 209 3.96 21.16 -3.22
N PRO A 210 4.62 22.21 -3.73
CA PRO A 210 5.96 22.08 -4.30
C PRO A 210 6.96 21.60 -3.26
N HIS A 211 7.59 20.44 -3.52
CA HIS A 211 8.63 19.89 -2.66
C HIS A 211 9.57 18.98 -3.48
N ASP A 212 10.82 19.40 -3.68
CA ASP A 212 11.78 18.73 -4.56
C ASP A 212 12.09 17.28 -4.20
N ARG A 213 11.92 16.91 -2.93
CA ARG A 213 12.15 15.55 -2.43
C ARG A 213 10.87 14.74 -2.30
N SER A 214 9.73 15.25 -2.74
CA SER A 214 8.47 14.50 -2.63
C SER A 214 8.42 13.31 -3.59
N ASP A 215 7.67 12.28 -3.22
CA ASP A 215 7.39 11.12 -4.05
C ASP A 215 6.70 11.54 -5.37
N TYR A 216 5.76 12.47 -5.30
CA TYR A 216 5.09 13.02 -6.46
C TYR A 216 6.07 13.70 -7.44
N GLN A 217 6.96 14.57 -6.95
CA GLN A 217 7.92 15.24 -7.81
C GLN A 217 8.92 14.25 -8.43
N ALA A 218 9.37 13.25 -7.66
CA ALA A 218 10.29 12.23 -8.16
C ALA A 218 9.70 11.44 -9.35
N VAL A 219 8.45 10.97 -9.24
CA VAL A 219 7.82 10.20 -10.34
C VAL A 219 7.52 11.09 -11.55
N ARG A 220 7.16 12.36 -11.35
CA ARG A 220 7.01 13.33 -12.44
C ARG A 220 8.31 13.59 -13.19
N ASP A 221 9.43 13.62 -12.48
CA ASP A 221 10.76 13.78 -13.06
C ASP A 221 11.26 12.50 -13.76
N GLY A 222 10.51 11.40 -13.69
CA GLY A 222 10.85 10.11 -14.29
C GLY A 222 11.75 9.24 -13.41
N TYR A 223 11.80 9.46 -12.09
CA TYR A 223 12.49 8.57 -11.15
C TYR A 223 11.52 7.61 -10.48
N ILE A 224 12.02 6.44 -10.11
CA ILE A 224 11.33 5.54 -9.18
C ILE A 224 11.44 6.15 -7.79
N SER A 225 10.30 6.48 -7.16
CA SER A 225 10.30 6.96 -5.78
C SER A 225 10.37 5.81 -4.80
N ILE A 226 11.16 5.96 -3.73
CA ILE A 226 11.16 5.08 -2.56
C ILE A 226 10.97 5.96 -1.33
N THR A 227 9.79 5.86 -0.71
CA THR A 227 9.44 6.58 0.51
C THR A 227 9.44 5.62 1.68
N PRO A 228 10.33 5.78 2.69
CA PRO A 228 10.23 5.03 3.93
C PRO A 228 9.06 5.56 4.76
N LEU A 229 8.18 4.66 5.19
CA LEU A 229 6.98 4.95 5.97
C LEU A 229 6.98 4.13 7.26
N GLN A 230 6.25 4.61 8.26
CA GLN A 230 6.10 3.94 9.55
C GLN A 230 4.66 4.05 10.07
N PRO A 231 4.21 3.09 10.92
CA PRO A 231 2.87 3.12 11.49
C PRO A 231 2.64 4.21 12.54
N ASP A 232 3.70 4.76 13.12
CA ASP A 232 3.57 5.78 14.18
C ASP A 232 3.07 7.10 13.59
N MET A 233 1.84 7.45 13.92
CA MET A 233 1.17 8.68 13.50
C MET A 233 1.28 9.80 14.54
N THR A 234 2.13 9.65 15.55
CA THR A 234 2.33 10.67 16.59
C THR A 234 2.96 11.92 15.99
N ALA A 235 2.31 13.05 16.14
CA ALA A 235 2.87 14.36 15.79
C ALA A 235 3.88 14.79 16.86
N HIS A 236 5.09 14.24 16.82
CA HIS A 236 6.12 14.46 17.85
C HIS A 236 6.41 15.93 18.10
N ASP A 237 6.37 16.77 17.07
CA ASP A 237 6.59 18.22 17.19
C ASP A 237 5.44 18.93 17.93
N ALA A 238 4.26 18.31 18.01
CA ALA A 238 3.11 18.87 18.75
C ALA A 238 3.09 18.48 20.24
N LEU A 239 3.92 17.53 20.67
CA LEU A 239 3.90 17.06 22.06
C LEU A 239 4.19 18.20 23.05
N LYS A 240 5.25 18.98 22.79
CA LYS A 240 5.61 20.11 23.65
C LYS A 240 4.51 21.16 23.74
N TYR A 241 3.84 21.45 22.62
CA TYR A 241 2.69 22.37 22.64
C TYR A 241 1.58 21.88 23.57
N LEU A 242 1.28 20.59 23.55
CA LEU A 242 0.24 20.00 24.42
C LEU A 242 0.67 19.94 25.89
N GLU A 243 1.95 19.68 26.18
CA GLU A 243 2.51 19.68 27.54
C GLU A 243 2.44 21.05 28.19
N ASP A 244 2.52 22.12 27.39
CA ASP A 244 2.42 23.50 27.87
C ASP A 244 0.95 23.96 28.16
N LEU A 245 -0.05 23.13 27.79
CA LEU A 245 -1.46 23.42 28.07
C LEU A 245 -1.83 23.05 29.52
N PRO A 246 -2.76 23.78 30.18
CA PRO A 246 -3.21 23.48 31.53
C PRO A 246 -4.17 22.29 31.60
N LEU A 247 -3.64 21.11 31.23
CA LEU A 247 -4.42 19.84 31.12
C LEU A 247 -4.64 19.18 32.51
N ASP A 248 -3.99 19.65 33.56
CA ASP A 248 -4.14 19.15 34.94
C ASP A 248 -5.45 19.59 35.63
N ALA A 249 -6.24 20.44 34.98
CA ALA A 249 -7.54 20.82 35.52
C ALA A 249 -8.50 19.61 35.48
N PRO A 250 -9.19 19.27 36.58
CA PRO A 250 -10.16 18.19 36.56
C PRO A 250 -11.25 18.49 35.55
N ALA A 251 -11.65 17.46 34.77
CA ALA A 251 -12.71 17.58 33.79
C ALA A 251 -13.99 18.15 34.47
N PRO A 252 -14.70 19.12 33.84
CA PRO A 252 -15.92 19.66 34.40
C PRO A 252 -16.90 18.53 34.70
N ALA A 253 -17.41 18.49 35.92
CA ALA A 253 -18.47 17.56 36.31
C ALA A 253 -19.68 17.76 35.38
N ARG A 254 -20.14 16.68 34.77
CA ARG A 254 -21.33 16.67 33.93
C ARG A 254 -22.58 16.71 34.76
#